data_778b792ebb7f543f1769baff9d59ea95
#
_entry.id   778b792ebb7f543f1769baff9d59ea95
#
_cell.length_a   1.000
_cell.length_b   1.000
_cell.length_c   1.000
_cell.angle_alpha   90.00
_cell.angle_beta   90.00
_cell.angle_gamma   90.00
#
_symmetry.space_group_name_H-M   'P 1'
#
loop_
_entity.id
_entity.type
_entity.pdbx_description
1 polymer ?
#
loop_
_entity_poly.entity_id
_entity_poly.type
_entity_poly.pdbx_seq_one_letter_code
_entity_poly.pdbx_strand_id
1 'polypeptide(L)'
;AGYQTLEKGRMVHSFHSYFLRPGDFKQNIIFEVDRIRDGKSFTTRRVNAIQNGEAIFSCSISFQKREKGLKHQIKMPKIQGPEKLKSDLELRKDLKSKIPKDYLPMWLREREIETRQVEPVDLLKAEKLPPYRSTWMKPTGKLPSDERIHQALLLYVSDMGLLGAAVNPHEVNFMSKKFQSASLDHVMWFHGKVNFNNWVLHHMHSPISQNARGFSRGSIYTKAGKLIASTAQEGLMRIWD
;
A
#
# COMPACT_ATOMS: atom_id res chain seq x y z
N ALA A 1 -10.19 2.50 14.14
CA ALA A 1 -10.05 2.55 15.59
C ALA A 1 -9.47 3.90 16.03
N GLY A 2 -8.21 4.29 15.68
CA GLY A 2 -7.56 5.52 16.14
C GLY A 2 -8.39 6.80 15.97
N TYR A 3 -9.02 6.99 14.82
CA TYR A 3 -9.90 8.14 14.58
C TYR A 3 -11.09 8.26 15.54
N GLN A 4 -11.59 7.16 16.08
CA GLN A 4 -12.74 7.15 17.02
C GLN A 4 -12.39 7.74 18.39
N THR A 5 -11.10 7.93 18.68
CA THR A 5 -10.62 8.45 19.95
C THR A 5 -10.17 9.92 19.88
N LEU A 6 -10.43 10.60 18.76
CA LEU A 6 -9.96 11.97 18.50
C LEU A 6 -11.06 13.01 18.61
N GLU A 7 -10.67 14.22 18.97
CA GLU A 7 -11.46 15.42 18.71
C GLU A 7 -11.61 15.67 17.20
N LYS A 8 -12.69 16.31 16.81
CA LYS A 8 -12.97 16.72 15.43
C LYS A 8 -11.83 17.61 14.87
N GLY A 9 -11.60 17.52 13.56
CA GLY A 9 -10.69 18.41 12.83
C GLY A 9 -9.22 17.95 12.81
N ARG A 10 -8.90 16.79 13.41
CA ARG A 10 -7.57 16.19 13.31
C ARG A 10 -7.55 15.15 12.20
N MET A 11 -6.50 15.17 11.38
CA MET A 11 -6.30 14.26 10.26
C MET A 11 -4.97 13.52 10.43
N VAL A 12 -4.93 12.26 10.03
CA VAL A 12 -3.68 11.50 10.04
C VAL A 12 -2.67 12.17 9.12
N HIS A 13 -1.45 12.32 9.59
CA HIS A 13 -0.32 12.76 8.78
C HIS A 13 0.82 11.75 8.74
N SER A 14 0.90 10.84 9.72
CA SER A 14 1.93 9.79 9.74
C SER A 14 1.38 8.51 10.37
N PHE A 15 1.77 7.39 9.77
CA PHE A 15 1.39 6.04 10.15
C PHE A 15 2.61 5.12 10.05
N HIS A 16 2.90 4.36 11.11
CA HIS A 16 4.01 3.40 11.18
C HIS A 16 3.50 2.11 11.77
N SER A 17 3.71 1.00 11.09
CA SER A 17 3.14 -0.29 11.50
C SER A 17 4.08 -1.46 11.31
N TYR A 18 3.82 -2.53 12.06
CA TYR A 18 4.43 -3.85 11.90
C TYR A 18 3.35 -4.92 11.73
N PHE A 19 3.57 -5.82 10.80
CA PHE A 19 2.82 -7.06 10.64
C PHE A 19 3.49 -8.13 11.49
N LEU A 20 2.84 -8.58 12.54
CA LEU A 20 3.47 -9.41 13.56
C LEU A 20 3.17 -10.90 13.37
N ARG A 21 1.92 -11.23 13.01
CA ARG A 21 1.44 -12.60 12.84
C ARG A 21 0.37 -12.66 11.76
N PRO A 22 0.18 -13.82 11.10
CA PRO A 22 -0.98 -14.04 10.25
C PRO A 22 -2.28 -13.87 11.03
N GLY A 23 -3.24 -13.13 10.49
CA GLY A 23 -4.60 -13.05 11.03
C GLY A 23 -5.47 -14.19 10.50
N ASP A 24 -6.41 -14.66 11.33
CA ASP A 24 -7.48 -15.59 10.92
C ASP A 24 -8.74 -14.79 10.56
N PHE A 25 -9.17 -14.86 9.30
CA PHE A 25 -10.37 -14.16 8.83
C PHE A 25 -11.69 -14.68 9.43
N LYS A 26 -11.65 -15.85 10.11
CA LYS A 26 -12.81 -16.42 10.82
C LYS A 26 -12.94 -15.91 12.25
N GLN A 27 -11.93 -15.22 12.77
CA GLN A 27 -11.88 -14.70 14.12
C GLN A 27 -12.12 -13.20 14.16
N ASN A 28 -12.78 -12.72 15.19
CA ASN A 28 -12.92 -11.29 15.41
C ASN A 28 -11.58 -10.65 15.76
N ILE A 29 -11.39 -9.41 15.30
CA ILE A 29 -10.23 -8.61 15.66
C ILE A 29 -10.65 -7.58 16.71
N ILE A 30 -9.95 -7.57 17.84
CA ILE A 30 -10.09 -6.55 18.89
C ILE A 30 -9.04 -5.47 18.60
N PHE A 31 -9.47 -4.21 18.55
CA PHE A 31 -8.57 -3.07 18.40
C PHE A 31 -8.42 -2.36 19.74
N GLU A 32 -7.24 -2.48 20.35
CA GLU A 32 -6.87 -1.69 21.52
C GLU A 32 -6.20 -0.38 21.08
N VAL A 33 -6.61 0.73 21.70
CA VAL A 33 -6.10 2.06 21.36
C VAL A 33 -5.54 2.75 22.61
N ASP A 34 -4.21 2.91 22.63
CA ASP A 34 -3.52 3.70 23.63
C ASP A 34 -3.51 5.18 23.23
N ARG A 35 -4.00 6.03 24.11
CA ARG A 35 -3.97 7.50 23.96
C ARG A 35 -2.62 8.03 24.44
N ILE A 36 -1.57 7.89 23.62
CA ILE A 36 -0.20 8.23 24.00
C ILE A 36 -0.04 9.73 24.30
N ARG A 37 -0.66 10.58 23.49
CA ARG A 37 -0.58 12.04 23.65
C ARG A 37 -1.77 12.74 23.02
N ASP A 38 -2.31 13.71 23.75
CA ASP A 38 -3.26 14.73 23.26
C ASP A 38 -2.62 16.11 23.42
N GLY A 39 -2.00 16.62 22.36
CA GLY A 39 -1.38 17.96 22.33
C GLY A 39 -2.25 18.97 21.61
N LYS A 40 -1.86 20.24 21.63
CA LYS A 40 -2.61 21.34 21.03
C LYS A 40 -2.73 21.17 19.49
N SER A 41 -1.65 20.88 18.78
CA SER A 41 -1.61 20.70 17.32
C SER A 41 -1.55 19.22 16.91
N PHE A 42 -0.84 18.38 17.67
CA PHE A 42 -0.59 16.97 17.36
C PHE A 42 -1.19 16.04 18.40
N THR A 43 -1.65 14.87 17.94
CA THR A 43 -2.17 13.78 18.78
C THR A 43 -1.58 12.47 18.32
N THR A 44 -1.14 11.62 19.26
CA THR A 44 -0.56 10.30 18.95
C THR A 44 -1.41 9.20 19.55
N ARG A 45 -1.63 8.16 18.78
CA ARG A 45 -2.29 6.91 19.17
C ARG A 45 -1.41 5.73 18.82
N ARG A 46 -1.39 4.72 19.70
CA ARG A 46 -0.93 3.37 19.36
C ARG A 46 -2.16 2.49 19.22
N VAL A 47 -2.18 1.64 18.21
CA VAL A 47 -3.29 0.72 17.99
C VAL A 47 -2.71 -0.68 17.78
N ASN A 48 -3.18 -1.64 18.57
CA ASN A 48 -2.89 -3.05 18.41
C ASN A 48 -4.16 -3.75 17.89
N ALA A 49 -4.00 -4.58 16.87
CA ALA A 49 -5.04 -5.52 16.45
C ALA A 49 -4.74 -6.88 17.08
N ILE A 50 -5.68 -7.42 17.83
CA ILE A 50 -5.50 -8.60 18.67
C ILE A 50 -6.47 -9.69 18.23
N GLN A 51 -5.97 -10.91 18.10
CA GLN A 51 -6.76 -12.14 17.98
C GLN A 51 -6.25 -13.17 18.99
N ASN A 52 -7.16 -13.88 19.64
CA ASN A 52 -6.82 -14.92 20.63
C ASN A 52 -5.80 -14.48 21.70
N GLY A 53 -5.87 -13.22 22.13
CA GLY A 53 -4.97 -12.64 23.15
C GLY A 53 -3.59 -12.22 22.60
N GLU A 54 -3.28 -12.42 21.31
CA GLU A 54 -2.00 -12.05 20.70
C GLU A 54 -2.16 -10.91 19.71
N ALA A 55 -1.21 -9.97 19.75
CA ALA A 55 -1.15 -8.91 18.73
C ALA A 55 -0.73 -9.49 17.36
N ILE A 56 -1.60 -9.36 16.34
CA ILE A 56 -1.32 -9.73 14.96
C ILE A 56 -0.76 -8.55 14.16
N PHE A 57 -1.06 -7.33 14.61
CA PHE A 57 -0.62 -6.09 13.98
C PHE A 57 -0.51 -4.98 15.03
N SER A 58 0.48 -4.10 14.90
CA SER A 58 0.66 -2.93 15.76
C SER A 58 1.01 -1.70 14.95
N CYS A 59 0.45 -0.54 15.29
CA CYS A 59 0.82 0.70 14.64
C CYS A 59 0.83 1.90 15.59
N SER A 60 1.67 2.87 15.26
CA SER A 60 1.66 4.23 15.83
C SER A 60 1.16 5.21 14.80
N ILE A 61 0.20 6.04 15.18
CA ILE A 61 -0.48 6.98 14.29
C ILE A 61 -0.37 8.38 14.88
N SER A 62 0.12 9.33 14.08
CA SER A 62 0.12 10.74 14.45
C SER A 62 -0.90 11.52 13.62
N PHE A 63 -1.63 12.38 14.32
CA PHE A 63 -2.69 13.22 13.76
C PHE A 63 -2.34 14.69 13.99
N GLN A 64 -2.73 15.56 13.07
CA GLN A 64 -2.47 16.98 13.13
C GLN A 64 -3.71 17.80 12.79
N LYS A 65 -3.91 18.95 13.42
CA LYS A 65 -4.78 20.02 12.92
C LYS A 65 -4.10 20.68 11.72
N ARG A 66 -4.85 20.93 10.63
CA ARG A 66 -4.27 21.57 9.44
C ARG A 66 -3.81 22.97 9.73
N GLU A 67 -2.59 23.28 9.31
CA GLU A 67 -1.94 24.57 9.50
C GLU A 67 -1.34 25.07 8.17
N LYS A 68 -1.18 26.40 8.05
CA LYS A 68 -0.41 26.99 6.95
C LYS A 68 1.07 26.88 7.25
N GLY A 69 1.89 26.68 6.21
CA GLY A 69 3.35 26.54 6.37
C GLY A 69 4.08 26.66 5.04
N LEU A 70 5.40 26.48 5.08
CA LEU A 70 6.27 26.43 3.90
C LEU A 70 5.89 25.26 3.00
N LYS A 71 6.10 25.39 1.68
CA LYS A 71 5.71 24.38 0.69
C LYS A 71 6.79 24.18 -0.35
N HIS A 72 7.12 22.94 -0.60
CA HIS A 72 7.84 22.48 -1.78
C HIS A 72 7.44 21.03 -2.07
N GLN A 73 7.70 20.53 -3.25
CA GLN A 73 7.64 19.11 -3.59
C GLN A 73 8.57 18.81 -4.77
N ILE A 74 8.97 17.56 -4.90
CA ILE A 74 9.63 17.08 -6.11
C ILE A 74 8.61 16.92 -7.24
N LYS A 75 9.08 17.06 -8.49
CA LYS A 75 8.21 16.85 -9.67
C LYS A 75 7.82 15.38 -9.79
N MET A 76 6.56 15.14 -10.17
CA MET A 76 6.11 13.80 -10.57
C MET A 76 6.93 13.35 -11.80
N PRO A 77 7.38 12.09 -11.84
CA PRO A 77 8.06 11.55 -13.03
C PRO A 77 7.14 11.61 -14.25
N LYS A 78 7.74 11.78 -15.43
CA LYS A 78 7.00 11.73 -16.70
C LYS A 78 6.63 10.28 -17.02
N ILE A 79 5.38 9.92 -16.81
CA ILE A 79 4.87 8.57 -16.93
C ILE A 79 3.58 8.59 -17.76
N GLN A 80 3.34 7.52 -18.53
CA GLN A 80 2.13 7.34 -19.32
C GLN A 80 0.89 7.38 -18.43
N GLY A 81 -0.13 8.12 -18.84
CA GLY A 81 -1.39 8.23 -18.12
C GLY A 81 -2.20 6.93 -18.12
N PRO A 82 -3.10 6.74 -17.15
CA PRO A 82 -3.82 5.48 -16.97
C PRO A 82 -4.74 5.12 -18.14
N GLU A 83 -5.21 6.10 -18.91
CA GLU A 83 -6.15 5.89 -20.02
C GLU A 83 -5.57 5.03 -21.17
N LYS A 84 -4.25 5.00 -21.29
CA LYS A 84 -3.53 4.26 -22.33
C LYS A 84 -2.98 2.91 -21.86
N LEU A 85 -3.28 2.51 -20.63
CA LEU A 85 -2.75 1.28 -20.01
C LEU A 85 -3.88 0.26 -19.83
N LYS A 86 -3.56 -1.02 -19.98
CA LYS A 86 -4.46 -2.09 -19.61
C LYS A 86 -4.65 -2.14 -18.09
N SER A 87 -5.85 -2.41 -17.65
CA SER A 87 -6.13 -2.70 -16.24
C SER A 87 -5.53 -4.05 -15.83
N ASP A 88 -5.30 -4.22 -14.53
CA ASP A 88 -4.85 -5.51 -13.97
C ASP A 88 -5.80 -6.65 -14.32
N LEU A 89 -7.12 -6.39 -14.37
CA LEU A 89 -8.10 -7.39 -14.79
C LEU A 89 -7.93 -7.78 -16.26
N GLU A 90 -7.68 -6.83 -17.17
CA GLU A 90 -7.40 -7.12 -18.58
C GLU A 90 -6.13 -7.95 -18.75
N LEU A 91 -5.04 -7.58 -18.04
CA LEU A 91 -3.79 -8.35 -18.04
C LEU A 91 -4.01 -9.78 -17.51
N ARG A 92 -4.81 -9.96 -16.45
CA ARG A 92 -5.15 -11.27 -15.93
C ARG A 92 -6.03 -12.08 -16.89
N LYS A 93 -6.95 -11.43 -17.62
CA LYS A 93 -7.75 -12.08 -18.67
C LYS A 93 -6.87 -12.60 -19.82
N ASP A 94 -5.82 -11.86 -20.20
CA ASP A 94 -4.89 -12.30 -21.25
C ASP A 94 -4.14 -13.59 -20.85
N LEU A 95 -3.92 -13.82 -19.58
CA LEU A 95 -3.22 -15.00 -19.05
C LEU A 95 -4.14 -16.17 -18.69
N LYS A 96 -5.46 -16.03 -18.82
CA LYS A 96 -6.45 -17.01 -18.33
C LYS A 96 -6.23 -18.44 -18.82
N SER A 97 -5.72 -18.61 -20.05
CA SER A 97 -5.48 -19.94 -20.65
C SER A 97 -4.33 -20.72 -19.97
N LYS A 98 -3.46 -20.00 -19.23
CA LYS A 98 -2.30 -20.56 -18.50
C LYS A 98 -2.63 -20.87 -17.03
N ILE A 99 -3.83 -20.51 -16.57
CA ILE A 99 -4.25 -20.65 -15.16
C ILE A 99 -5.10 -21.93 -15.02
N PRO A 100 -4.83 -22.78 -14.03
CA PRO A 100 -5.67 -23.96 -13.75
C PRO A 100 -7.13 -23.55 -13.49
N LYS A 101 -8.08 -24.38 -13.96
CA LYS A 101 -9.51 -24.07 -13.92
C LYS A 101 -10.02 -23.74 -12.51
N ASP A 102 -9.55 -24.45 -11.50
CA ASP A 102 -9.95 -24.25 -10.10
C ASP A 102 -9.55 -22.90 -9.52
N TYR A 103 -8.51 -22.27 -10.07
CA TYR A 103 -8.03 -20.93 -9.65
C TYR A 103 -8.65 -19.78 -10.47
N LEU A 104 -9.33 -20.06 -11.59
CA LEU A 104 -9.89 -19.03 -12.46
C LEU A 104 -10.88 -18.09 -11.77
N PRO A 105 -11.80 -18.54 -10.89
CA PRO A 105 -12.73 -17.63 -10.20
C PRO A 105 -12.01 -16.60 -9.35
N MET A 106 -10.98 -17.01 -8.60
CA MET A 106 -10.14 -16.12 -7.79
C MET A 106 -9.27 -15.22 -8.68
N TRP A 107 -8.68 -15.77 -9.74
CA TRP A 107 -7.82 -15.06 -10.68
C TRP A 107 -8.56 -13.94 -11.43
N LEU A 108 -9.79 -14.18 -11.85
CA LEU A 108 -10.61 -13.24 -12.62
C LEU A 108 -11.53 -12.37 -11.75
N ARG A 109 -11.47 -12.52 -10.42
CA ARG A 109 -12.26 -11.72 -9.50
C ARG A 109 -12.00 -10.22 -9.73
N GLU A 110 -13.06 -9.44 -9.86
CA GLU A 110 -12.99 -7.99 -9.83
C GLU A 110 -12.56 -7.53 -8.44
N ARG A 111 -11.76 -6.49 -8.41
CA ARG A 111 -11.23 -5.90 -7.18
C ARG A 111 -11.85 -4.55 -6.95
N GLU A 112 -11.92 -4.15 -5.70
CA GLU A 112 -12.47 -2.86 -5.28
C GLU A 112 -11.56 -1.67 -5.70
N ILE A 113 -10.32 -1.96 -6.07
CA ILE A 113 -9.35 -1.01 -6.60
C ILE A 113 -8.95 -1.45 -8.00
N GLU A 114 -9.18 -0.59 -8.98
CA GLU A 114 -8.61 -0.73 -10.31
C GLU A 114 -7.15 -0.29 -10.27
N THR A 115 -6.27 -1.14 -10.77
CA THR A 115 -4.84 -0.85 -10.91
C THR A 115 -4.41 -0.98 -12.36
N ARG A 116 -3.48 -0.12 -12.80
CA ARG A 116 -2.87 -0.13 -14.13
C ARG A 116 -1.37 0.07 -13.98
N GLN A 117 -0.61 -0.97 -14.26
CA GLN A 117 0.85 -0.92 -14.21
C GLN A 117 1.40 -0.20 -15.43
N VAL A 118 2.34 0.71 -15.22
CA VAL A 118 3.01 1.45 -16.32
C VAL A 118 3.95 0.51 -17.07
N GLU A 119 4.72 -0.28 -16.30
CA GLU A 119 5.56 -1.37 -16.79
C GLU A 119 4.92 -2.71 -16.32
N PRO A 120 4.04 -3.33 -17.13
CA PRO A 120 3.38 -4.58 -16.73
C PRO A 120 4.40 -5.71 -16.55
N VAL A 121 4.30 -6.42 -15.44
CA VAL A 121 5.11 -7.61 -15.15
C VAL A 121 4.29 -8.85 -15.44
N ASP A 122 4.87 -9.81 -16.17
CA ASP A 122 4.26 -11.12 -16.35
C ASP A 122 4.35 -11.90 -15.03
N LEU A 123 3.20 -12.09 -14.37
CA LEU A 123 3.12 -12.75 -13.06
C LEU A 123 3.53 -14.24 -13.10
N LEU A 124 3.62 -14.84 -14.29
CA LEU A 124 3.96 -16.25 -14.48
C LEU A 124 5.44 -16.46 -14.84
N LYS A 125 6.17 -15.36 -15.08
CA LYS A 125 7.60 -15.42 -15.43
C LYS A 125 8.47 -14.89 -14.29
N ALA A 126 9.65 -15.45 -14.17
CA ALA A 126 10.71 -14.93 -13.34
C ALA A 126 11.71 -14.19 -14.25
N GLU A 127 11.66 -12.86 -14.22
CA GLU A 127 12.51 -12.00 -15.05
C GLU A 127 13.21 -10.94 -14.21
N LYS A 128 14.44 -10.59 -14.56
CA LYS A 128 15.16 -9.46 -13.95
C LYS A 128 14.66 -8.15 -14.56
N LEU A 129 14.11 -7.30 -13.73
CA LEU A 129 13.58 -6.00 -14.10
C LEU A 129 14.24 -4.90 -13.26
N PRO A 130 14.18 -3.63 -13.67
CA PRO A 130 14.68 -2.53 -12.85
C PRO A 130 13.99 -2.45 -11.47
N PRO A 131 14.69 -1.95 -10.41
CA PRO A 131 14.17 -1.92 -9.05
C PRO A 131 13.13 -0.81 -8.82
N TYR A 132 12.22 -0.62 -9.74
CA TYR A 132 11.11 0.33 -9.60
C TYR A 132 9.84 -0.20 -10.25
N ARG A 133 8.72 0.33 -9.82
CA ARG A 133 7.38 0.10 -10.37
C ARG A 133 6.56 1.39 -10.31
N SER A 134 5.71 1.56 -11.29
CA SER A 134 4.74 2.66 -11.30
C SER A 134 3.37 2.10 -11.56
N THR A 135 2.43 2.39 -10.65
CA THR A 135 1.06 1.87 -10.73
C THR A 135 0.06 2.99 -10.53
N TRP A 136 -0.83 3.17 -11.48
CA TRP A 136 -2.02 3.99 -11.32
C TRP A 136 -3.08 3.20 -10.55
N MET A 137 -3.73 3.86 -9.60
CA MET A 137 -4.74 3.23 -8.73
C MET A 137 -5.96 4.14 -8.63
N LYS A 138 -7.14 3.52 -8.62
CA LYS A 138 -8.43 4.20 -8.41
C LYS A 138 -9.44 3.22 -7.84
N PRO A 139 -10.29 3.59 -6.87
CA PRO A 139 -11.44 2.79 -6.46
C PRO A 139 -12.40 2.56 -7.64
N THR A 140 -12.97 1.36 -7.74
CA THR A 140 -13.99 1.04 -8.76
C THR A 140 -15.34 1.69 -8.43
N GLY A 141 -15.63 1.90 -7.13
CA GLY A 141 -16.81 2.59 -6.64
C GLY A 141 -16.51 4.01 -6.18
N LYS A 142 -17.56 4.85 -6.06
CA LYS A 142 -17.46 6.20 -5.51
C LYS A 142 -17.39 6.14 -3.98
N LEU A 143 -16.34 6.74 -3.41
CA LEU A 143 -16.19 6.90 -1.97
C LEU A 143 -17.03 8.07 -1.44
N PRO A 144 -17.52 8.00 -0.18
CA PRO A 144 -18.20 9.12 0.46
C PRO A 144 -17.25 10.32 0.64
N SER A 145 -17.79 11.49 0.99
CA SER A 145 -17.00 12.73 1.11
C SER A 145 -16.09 12.80 2.34
N ASP A 146 -16.17 11.85 3.26
CA ASP A 146 -15.34 11.80 4.46
C ASP A 146 -13.89 11.46 4.10
N GLU A 147 -13.00 12.45 4.25
CA GLU A 147 -11.57 12.29 3.93
C GLU A 147 -10.87 11.16 4.71
N ARG A 148 -11.36 10.82 5.91
CA ARG A 148 -10.80 9.72 6.72
C ARG A 148 -10.90 8.38 5.99
N ILE A 149 -12.00 8.17 5.25
CA ILE A 149 -12.19 6.96 4.43
C ILE A 149 -11.22 6.96 3.25
N HIS A 150 -11.02 8.09 2.59
CA HIS A 150 -10.04 8.21 1.50
C HIS A 150 -8.61 7.93 1.99
N GLN A 151 -8.24 8.46 3.17
CA GLN A 151 -6.92 8.20 3.76
C GLN A 151 -6.76 6.73 4.15
N ALA A 152 -7.77 6.13 4.79
CA ALA A 152 -7.74 4.72 5.19
C ALA A 152 -7.61 3.79 3.98
N LEU A 153 -8.38 4.03 2.91
CA LEU A 153 -8.30 3.21 1.70
C LEU A 153 -6.99 3.43 0.95
N LEU A 154 -6.48 4.67 0.88
CA LEU A 154 -5.18 4.95 0.26
C LEU A 154 -4.04 4.26 1.04
N LEU A 155 -4.08 4.26 2.37
CA LEU A 155 -3.15 3.53 3.22
C LEU A 155 -3.20 2.02 2.94
N TYR A 156 -4.42 1.44 2.88
CA TYR A 156 -4.60 0.02 2.58
C TYR A 156 -3.99 -0.37 1.23
N VAL A 157 -4.27 0.39 0.17
CA VAL A 157 -3.77 0.02 -1.16
C VAL A 157 -2.29 0.37 -1.36
N SER A 158 -1.72 1.25 -0.55
CA SER A 158 -0.31 1.65 -0.68
C SER A 158 0.68 0.54 -0.31
N ASP A 159 0.26 -0.47 0.46
CA ASP A 159 1.04 -1.69 0.71
C ASP A 159 1.15 -2.58 -0.55
N MET A 160 0.14 -2.51 -1.43
CA MET A 160 0.08 -3.35 -2.62
C MET A 160 1.18 -2.96 -3.62
N GLY A 161 2.10 -3.87 -3.89
CA GLY A 161 3.12 -3.73 -4.92
C GLY A 161 4.45 -3.12 -4.47
N LEU A 162 4.57 -2.55 -3.27
CA LEU A 162 5.84 -2.01 -2.76
C LEU A 162 6.96 -3.05 -2.76
N LEU A 163 6.71 -4.22 -2.18
CA LEU A 163 7.68 -5.32 -2.18
C LEU A 163 8.05 -5.77 -3.60
N GLY A 164 7.13 -5.60 -4.57
CA GLY A 164 7.39 -5.91 -5.97
C GLY A 164 8.54 -5.13 -6.59
N ALA A 165 8.80 -3.89 -6.15
CA ALA A 165 9.95 -3.13 -6.61
C ALA A 165 11.27 -3.75 -6.12
N ALA A 166 11.29 -4.35 -4.92
CA ALA A 166 12.46 -5.06 -4.39
C ALA A 166 12.64 -6.45 -5.04
N VAL A 167 11.56 -7.10 -5.47
CA VAL A 167 11.61 -8.41 -6.15
C VAL A 167 12.09 -8.29 -7.59
N ASN A 168 11.77 -7.20 -8.27
CA ASN A 168 12.07 -6.98 -9.70
C ASN A 168 13.53 -7.29 -10.12
N PRO A 169 14.60 -6.91 -9.37
CA PRO A 169 15.98 -7.20 -9.78
C PRO A 169 16.38 -8.68 -9.71
N HIS A 170 15.51 -9.51 -9.14
CA HIS A 170 15.79 -10.93 -8.92
C HIS A 170 14.98 -11.81 -9.87
N GLU A 171 15.54 -12.91 -10.27
CA GLU A 171 14.90 -13.88 -11.16
C GLU A 171 13.95 -14.81 -10.38
N VAL A 172 13.00 -14.21 -9.68
CA VAL A 172 11.99 -14.90 -8.87
C VAL A 172 10.60 -14.30 -9.13
N ASN A 173 9.54 -15.05 -8.86
CA ASN A 173 8.19 -14.53 -8.89
C ASN A 173 7.39 -14.95 -7.64
N PHE A 174 6.32 -14.22 -7.35
CA PHE A 174 5.47 -14.45 -6.19
C PHE A 174 4.68 -15.76 -6.24
N MET A 175 4.58 -16.42 -7.40
CA MET A 175 3.92 -17.72 -7.57
C MET A 175 4.84 -18.90 -7.32
N SER A 176 6.16 -18.68 -7.16
CA SER A 176 7.12 -19.74 -6.88
C SER A 176 6.95 -20.29 -5.47
N LYS A 177 6.80 -21.61 -5.35
CA LYS A 177 6.75 -22.30 -4.05
C LYS A 177 8.06 -22.19 -3.25
N LYS A 178 9.16 -21.92 -3.93
CA LYS A 178 10.49 -21.71 -3.32
C LYS A 178 10.68 -20.27 -2.81
N PHE A 179 9.79 -19.33 -3.14
CA PHE A 179 9.90 -17.94 -2.73
C PHE A 179 8.85 -17.58 -1.67
N GLN A 180 9.32 -17.30 -0.47
CA GLN A 180 8.50 -16.79 0.62
C GLN A 180 8.63 -15.28 0.71
N SER A 181 7.52 -14.59 0.66
CA SER A 181 7.45 -13.14 0.83
C SER A 181 6.36 -12.73 1.81
N ALA A 182 6.62 -11.70 2.59
CA ALA A 182 5.64 -11.09 3.49
C ALA A 182 6.06 -9.66 3.81
N SER A 183 5.12 -8.74 3.93
CA SER A 183 5.37 -7.41 4.48
C SER A 183 5.75 -7.55 5.97
N LEU A 184 6.83 -6.87 6.39
CA LEU A 184 7.29 -6.83 7.79
C LEU A 184 6.77 -5.58 8.48
N ASP A 185 6.87 -4.44 7.82
CA ASP A 185 6.35 -3.15 8.25
C ASP A 185 5.64 -2.44 7.11
N HIS A 186 4.98 -1.33 7.41
CA HIS A 186 4.51 -0.37 6.43
C HIS A 186 4.41 1.01 7.05
N VAL A 187 4.96 2.00 6.36
CA VAL A 187 5.01 3.38 6.81
C VAL A 187 4.43 4.29 5.75
N MET A 188 3.61 5.27 6.18
CA MET A 188 3.02 6.26 5.27
C MET A 188 2.94 7.64 5.90
N TRP A 189 3.32 8.66 5.15
CA TRP A 189 3.13 10.07 5.48
C TRP A 189 2.16 10.71 4.49
N PHE A 190 1.13 11.39 5.01
CA PHE A 190 0.17 12.14 4.22
C PHE A 190 0.58 13.63 4.16
N HIS A 191 0.77 14.17 2.97
CA HIS A 191 1.27 15.53 2.76
C HIS A 191 0.17 16.56 2.48
N GLY A 192 -1.07 16.12 2.33
CA GLY A 192 -2.18 17.01 2.03
C GLY A 192 -3.53 16.33 2.03
N LYS A 193 -4.54 17.07 1.56
CA LYS A 193 -5.89 16.52 1.40
C LYS A 193 -5.89 15.37 0.40
N VAL A 194 -6.48 14.25 0.80
CA VAL A 194 -6.64 13.06 -0.04
C VAL A 194 -8.06 13.02 -0.61
N ASN A 195 -8.15 12.98 -1.94
CA ASN A 195 -9.38 12.63 -2.65
C ASN A 195 -9.10 11.44 -3.57
N PHE A 196 -9.37 10.25 -3.09
CA PHE A 196 -9.06 8.99 -3.79
C PHE A 196 -10.22 8.54 -4.71
N ASN A 197 -11.16 9.40 -5.06
CA ASN A 197 -12.14 9.13 -6.13
C ASN A 197 -11.54 9.26 -7.54
N ASN A 198 -10.33 9.82 -7.66
CA ASN A 198 -9.60 10.03 -8.91
C ASN A 198 -8.34 9.15 -8.95
N TRP A 199 -7.81 8.97 -10.15
CA TRP A 199 -6.53 8.29 -10.34
C TRP A 199 -5.41 8.92 -9.52
N VAL A 200 -4.66 8.07 -8.82
CA VAL A 200 -3.38 8.41 -8.19
C VAL A 200 -2.28 7.52 -8.74
N LEU A 201 -1.08 8.05 -8.89
CA LEU A 201 0.11 7.32 -9.27
C LEU A 201 0.89 6.95 -8.02
N HIS A 202 1.15 5.68 -7.81
CA HIS A 202 2.14 5.20 -6.84
C HIS A 202 3.42 4.85 -7.60
N HIS A 203 4.45 5.68 -7.44
CA HIS A 203 5.78 5.47 -8.02
C HIS A 203 6.70 4.93 -6.93
N MET A 204 7.17 3.71 -7.11
CA MET A 204 7.90 2.92 -6.12
C MET A 204 9.30 2.58 -6.62
N HIS A 205 10.28 2.54 -5.72
CA HIS A 205 11.63 2.06 -6.00
C HIS A 205 12.22 1.34 -4.81
N SER A 206 13.10 0.37 -5.08
CA SER A 206 13.85 -0.36 -4.06
C SER A 206 15.33 -0.05 -4.17
N PRO A 207 15.93 0.62 -3.18
CA PRO A 207 17.37 0.90 -3.17
C PRO A 207 18.22 -0.31 -2.79
N ILE A 208 17.66 -1.31 -2.09
CA ILE A 208 18.43 -2.44 -1.56
C ILE A 208 17.56 -3.66 -1.25
N SER A 209 18.14 -4.84 -1.48
CA SER A 209 17.68 -6.12 -0.91
C SER A 209 18.87 -6.85 -0.31
N GLN A 210 18.78 -7.23 0.97
CA GLN A 210 19.86 -7.92 1.69
C GLN A 210 19.31 -8.68 2.90
N ASN A 211 20.00 -9.72 3.34
CA ASN A 211 19.62 -10.54 4.52
C ASN A 211 18.17 -11.05 4.44
N ALA A 212 17.79 -11.59 3.29
CA ALA A 212 16.42 -12.06 2.98
C ALA A 212 15.33 -11.01 3.18
N ARG A 213 15.66 -9.72 3.06
CA ARG A 213 14.70 -8.60 3.10
C ARG A 213 14.90 -7.69 1.89
N GLY A 214 13.80 -7.10 1.43
CA GLY A 214 13.79 -6.03 0.44
C GLY A 214 13.20 -4.77 1.03
N PHE A 215 13.89 -3.64 0.86
CA PHE A 215 13.39 -2.33 1.27
C PHE A 215 12.89 -1.55 0.05
N SER A 216 11.72 -0.94 0.17
CA SER A 216 11.11 -0.13 -0.89
C SER A 216 10.58 1.19 -0.36
N ARG A 217 10.59 2.22 -1.20
CA ARG A 217 9.99 3.52 -0.95
C ARG A 217 9.06 3.89 -2.10
N GLY A 218 8.02 4.68 -1.78
CA GLY A 218 7.08 5.13 -2.78
C GLY A 218 6.64 6.58 -2.58
N SER A 219 6.27 7.20 -3.68
CA SER A 219 5.66 8.53 -3.74
C SER A 219 4.30 8.43 -4.41
N ILE A 220 3.25 8.97 -3.80
CA ILE A 220 1.89 8.93 -4.34
C ILE A 220 1.49 10.32 -4.82
N TYR A 221 1.20 10.42 -6.11
CA TYR A 221 0.82 11.67 -6.77
C TYR A 221 -0.63 11.62 -7.24
N THR A 222 -1.31 12.75 -7.20
CA THR A 222 -2.53 12.92 -8.01
C THR A 222 -2.18 12.91 -9.51
N LYS A 223 -3.16 12.70 -10.37
CA LYS A 223 -2.98 12.79 -11.83
C LYS A 223 -2.45 14.17 -12.29
N ALA A 224 -2.74 15.22 -11.52
CA ALA A 224 -2.23 16.58 -11.77
C ALA A 224 -0.80 16.80 -11.25
N GLY A 225 -0.11 15.76 -10.74
CA GLY A 225 1.27 15.84 -10.28
C GLY A 225 1.48 16.35 -8.85
N LYS A 226 0.41 16.50 -8.05
CA LYS A 226 0.55 16.87 -6.64
C LYS A 226 0.94 15.65 -5.82
N LEU A 227 2.05 15.74 -5.07
CA LEU A 227 2.47 14.72 -4.10
C LEU A 227 1.53 14.76 -2.90
N ILE A 228 0.82 13.66 -2.64
CA ILE A 228 -0.17 13.57 -1.57
C ILE A 228 0.25 12.65 -0.44
N ALA A 229 1.16 11.70 -0.71
CA ALA A 229 1.70 10.81 0.31
C ALA A 229 3.07 10.25 -0.09
N SER A 230 3.82 9.79 0.90
CA SER A 230 5.05 9.00 0.75
C SER A 230 4.93 7.72 1.56
N THR A 231 5.54 6.64 1.08
CA THR A 231 5.53 5.32 1.71
C THR A 231 6.94 4.76 1.86
N ALA A 232 7.12 3.89 2.84
CA ALA A 232 8.30 3.04 2.96
C ALA A 232 7.89 1.69 3.56
N GLN A 233 8.61 0.63 3.19
CA GLN A 233 8.29 -0.73 3.61
C GLN A 233 9.51 -1.63 3.51
N GLU A 234 9.73 -2.46 4.52
CA GLU A 234 10.59 -3.63 4.44
C GLU A 234 9.73 -4.90 4.36
N GLY A 235 10.13 -5.83 3.52
CA GLY A 235 9.45 -7.12 3.37
C GLY A 235 10.43 -8.28 3.36
N LEU A 236 9.99 -9.42 3.88
CA LEU A 236 10.70 -10.70 3.79
C LEU A 236 10.77 -11.13 2.32
N MET A 237 11.94 -11.57 1.89
CA MET A 237 12.24 -12.12 0.57
C MET A 237 13.16 -13.34 0.75
N ARG A 238 12.61 -14.48 1.13
CA ARG A 238 13.37 -15.70 1.42
C ARG A 238 13.21 -16.71 0.30
N ILE A 239 14.33 -17.29 -0.10
CA ILE A 239 14.34 -18.43 -1.02
C ILE A 239 14.60 -19.68 -0.18
N TRP A 240 13.82 -20.71 -0.43
CA TRP A 240 13.99 -22.06 0.13
C TRP A 240 14.67 -22.96 -0.90
N ASP A 241 15.60 -23.77 -0.45
CA ASP A 241 16.31 -24.75 -1.26
C ASP A 241 15.40 -25.86 -1.82
#